data_cb75d51557aa95e9104af25a9432de0f
#
_entry.id   cb75d51557aa95e9104af25a9432de0f
#
_cell.length_a   1.000
_cell.length_b   1.000
_cell.length_c   1.000
_cell.angle_alpha   90.00
_cell.angle_beta   90.00
_cell.angle_gamma   90.00
#
_symmetry.space_group_name_H-M   'P 1'
#
loop_
_entity.id
_entity.type
_entity.pdbx_description
1 polymer ?
#
loop_
_entity_poly.entity_id
_entity_poly.type
_entity_poly.pdbx_seq_one_letter_code
_entity_poly.pdbx_strand_id
1 'polypeptide(L)'
;MIKEAIIKLAKKQDLTYEQAEKVMDEIMSGEASQIQMASYLTALALKGETIDEITASAAAMRAHGTKLLHDMDVLEIVGTGGDGSNSFNISTTSSLVIAAGGVPVAKHGNRAASSKSGAADVLEALGVKITLEPEESLTLLRDINICFLFAQKYHTAMKYVAPVRKELGIRTVFNILGPLSNPAGANMELMGVYDELLVEPLAQVMANLGVKRGMVVFGKEKLDEISACGPTVVCEIRDGGFTSYEITPEQFGYETGRTEELTGGTPQENAEITKAILNGTEKGAKRNAVCMNAGAALYIAGKAETLEAGVRMAEQLIDNGAAMKKLEEFVVKSNA
;
A
#
# COMPACT_ATOMS: atom_id res chain seq x y z
N MET A 1 6.78 20.01 22.57
CA MET A 1 5.83 18.86 22.66
C MET A 1 6.56 17.52 22.73
N ILE A 2 7.53 17.21 21.85
CA ILE A 2 8.18 15.86 21.78
C ILE A 2 8.80 15.39 23.12
N LYS A 3 9.43 16.28 23.90
CA LYS A 3 10.00 15.92 25.23
C LYS A 3 8.93 15.45 26.22
N GLU A 4 7.79 16.11 26.24
CA GLU A 4 6.65 15.75 27.11
C GLU A 4 6.03 14.42 26.66
N ALA A 5 5.90 14.23 25.36
CA ALA A 5 5.41 12.99 24.78
C ALA A 5 6.32 11.79 25.14
N ILE A 6 7.64 11.95 25.04
CA ILE A 6 8.60 10.89 25.45
C ILE A 6 8.41 10.53 26.93
N ILE A 7 8.21 11.53 27.83
CA ILE A 7 7.99 11.26 29.26
C ILE A 7 6.69 10.47 29.49
N LYS A 8 5.61 10.79 28.76
CA LYS A 8 4.34 10.04 28.82
C LYS A 8 4.49 8.62 28.33
N LEU A 9 5.08 8.44 27.13
CA LEU A 9 5.28 7.14 26.52
C LEU A 9 6.18 6.21 27.35
N ALA A 10 7.22 6.77 28.00
CA ALA A 10 8.09 6.05 28.92
C ALA A 10 7.34 5.51 30.16
N LYS A 11 6.19 6.11 30.49
CA LYS A 11 5.26 5.66 31.53
C LYS A 11 4.14 4.76 30.98
N LYS A 12 4.22 4.34 29.71
CA LYS A 12 3.18 3.59 28.98
C LYS A 12 1.83 4.30 28.93
N GLN A 13 1.82 5.64 28.90
CA GLN A 13 0.62 6.45 28.76
C GLN A 13 0.42 6.82 27.30
N ASP A 14 -0.83 6.77 26.85
CA ASP A 14 -1.23 7.14 25.50
C ASP A 14 -1.13 8.66 25.28
N LEU A 15 -0.82 9.05 24.06
CA LEU A 15 -0.93 10.44 23.63
C LEU A 15 -2.35 10.71 23.12
N THR A 16 -2.82 11.94 23.29
CA THR A 16 -4.03 12.37 22.56
C THR A 16 -3.69 12.57 21.09
N TYR A 17 -4.73 12.61 20.24
CA TYR A 17 -4.58 12.93 18.83
C TYR A 17 -3.73 14.19 18.60
N GLU A 18 -4.07 15.30 19.28
CA GLU A 18 -3.39 16.59 19.13
C GLU A 18 -1.92 16.52 19.58
N GLN A 19 -1.62 15.71 20.61
CA GLN A 19 -0.24 15.52 21.07
C GLN A 19 0.58 14.75 20.04
N ALA A 20 0.05 13.67 19.50
CA ALA A 20 0.72 12.84 18.49
C ALA A 20 0.91 13.64 17.18
N GLU A 21 -0.12 14.36 16.73
CA GLU A 21 -0.06 15.24 15.56
C GLU A 21 1.06 16.26 15.69
N LYS A 22 1.10 17.00 16.82
CA LYS A 22 2.10 18.03 17.06
C LYS A 22 3.53 17.48 17.14
N VAL A 23 3.72 16.30 17.73
CA VAL A 23 5.03 15.63 17.72
C VAL A 23 5.47 15.27 16.31
N MET A 24 4.54 14.74 15.50
CA MET A 24 4.84 14.39 14.11
C MET A 24 5.15 15.66 13.29
N ASP A 25 4.46 16.78 13.54
CA ASP A 25 4.78 18.08 12.92
C ASP A 25 6.20 18.52 13.26
N GLU A 26 6.63 18.46 14.54
CA GLU A 26 7.99 18.77 14.96
C GLU A 26 9.04 17.89 14.26
N ILE A 27 8.72 16.60 14.03
CA ILE A 27 9.58 15.67 13.30
C ILE A 27 9.64 16.04 11.82
N MET A 28 8.49 16.23 11.16
CA MET A 28 8.39 16.53 9.74
C MET A 28 8.91 17.92 9.37
N SER A 29 8.91 18.88 10.30
CA SER A 29 9.51 20.20 10.13
C SER A 29 11.04 20.21 10.37
N GLY A 30 11.59 19.11 10.90
CA GLY A 30 13.01 19.01 11.26
C GLY A 30 13.39 19.76 12.54
N GLU A 31 12.40 20.13 13.38
CA GLU A 31 12.61 20.81 14.66
C GLU A 31 13.08 19.85 15.76
N ALA A 32 12.70 18.57 15.66
CA ALA A 32 13.12 17.54 16.59
C ALA A 32 14.55 17.09 16.31
N SER A 33 15.38 16.95 17.36
CA SER A 33 16.71 16.36 17.21
C SER A 33 16.64 14.86 16.95
N GLN A 34 17.69 14.30 16.36
CA GLN A 34 17.76 12.84 16.09
C GLN A 34 17.62 12.01 17.39
N ILE A 35 18.16 12.50 18.52
CA ILE A 35 18.03 11.84 19.82
C ILE A 35 16.57 11.85 20.28
N GLN A 36 15.86 12.96 20.10
CA GLN A 36 14.44 13.06 20.44
C GLN A 36 13.58 12.15 19.54
N MET A 37 13.85 12.14 18.22
CA MET A 37 13.16 11.25 17.29
C MET A 37 13.37 9.78 17.67
N ALA A 38 14.62 9.37 17.92
CA ALA A 38 14.94 7.98 18.31
C ALA A 38 14.23 7.60 19.61
N SER A 39 14.26 8.46 20.62
CA SER A 39 13.60 8.24 21.93
C SER A 39 12.09 8.12 21.76
N TYR A 40 11.47 9.02 20.99
CA TYR A 40 10.03 9.03 20.74
C TYR A 40 9.59 7.76 20.00
N LEU A 41 10.22 7.44 18.87
CA LEU A 41 9.87 6.29 18.05
C LEU A 41 10.05 4.97 18.81
N THR A 42 11.11 4.85 19.60
CA THR A 42 11.35 3.65 20.42
C THR A 42 10.31 3.53 21.54
N ALA A 43 10.03 4.62 22.26
CA ALA A 43 9.06 4.61 23.36
C ALA A 43 7.64 4.31 22.86
N LEU A 44 7.25 4.88 21.71
CA LEU A 44 5.96 4.64 21.07
C LEU A 44 5.82 3.17 20.63
N ALA A 45 6.84 2.62 19.96
CA ALA A 45 6.86 1.22 19.52
C ALA A 45 6.80 0.24 20.70
N LEU A 46 7.50 0.53 21.82
CA LEU A 46 7.48 -0.32 23.03
C LEU A 46 6.17 -0.26 23.80
N LYS A 47 5.45 0.86 23.71
CA LYS A 47 4.10 1.00 24.28
C LYS A 47 3.06 0.28 23.42
N GLY A 48 3.21 0.32 22.12
CA GLY A 48 2.21 -0.01 21.11
C GLY A 48 1.37 1.21 20.77
N GLU A 49 1.22 1.47 19.48
CA GLU A 49 0.50 2.62 18.95
C GLU A 49 -1.02 2.46 19.12
N THR A 50 -1.72 3.54 19.50
CA THR A 50 -3.18 3.58 19.49
C THR A 50 -3.69 4.06 18.12
N ILE A 51 -4.99 3.84 17.84
CA ILE A 51 -5.64 4.30 16.62
C ILE A 51 -5.49 5.82 16.47
N ASP A 52 -5.68 6.59 17.55
CA ASP A 52 -5.54 8.04 17.54
C ASP A 52 -4.11 8.48 17.24
N GLU A 53 -3.11 7.84 17.85
CA GLU A 53 -1.70 8.13 17.59
C GLU A 53 -1.28 7.83 16.15
N ILE A 54 -1.77 6.72 15.57
CA ILE A 54 -1.52 6.38 14.16
C ILE A 54 -2.23 7.37 13.24
N THR A 55 -3.51 7.64 13.49
CA THR A 55 -4.32 8.57 12.69
C THR A 55 -3.71 9.96 12.65
N ALA A 56 -3.34 10.49 13.82
CA ALA A 56 -2.71 11.79 13.96
C ALA A 56 -1.36 11.88 13.24
N SER A 57 -0.54 10.82 13.39
CA SER A 57 0.77 10.74 12.72
C SER A 57 0.63 10.71 11.20
N ALA A 58 -0.34 9.95 10.67
CA ALA A 58 -0.63 9.89 9.23
C ALA A 58 -1.18 11.24 8.71
N ALA A 59 -2.08 11.88 9.45
CA ALA A 59 -2.63 13.19 9.08
C ALA A 59 -1.54 14.26 8.99
N ALA A 60 -0.65 14.33 9.97
CA ALA A 60 0.49 15.25 9.96
C ALA A 60 1.45 14.94 8.78
N MET A 61 1.75 13.66 8.53
CA MET A 61 2.59 13.27 7.39
C MET A 61 1.97 13.68 6.05
N ARG A 62 0.64 13.51 5.87
CA ARG A 62 -0.11 13.99 4.69
C ARG A 62 -0.06 15.51 4.54
N ALA A 63 -0.10 16.26 5.66
CA ALA A 63 -0.05 17.72 5.66
C ALA A 63 1.31 18.25 5.17
N HIS A 64 2.41 17.56 5.49
CA HIS A 64 3.77 17.89 5.06
C HIS A 64 4.15 17.31 3.67
N GLY A 65 3.31 16.50 3.08
CA GLY A 65 3.53 15.92 1.74
C GLY A 65 3.08 16.84 0.61
N THR A 66 3.68 16.68 -0.56
CA THR A 66 3.17 17.26 -1.81
C THR A 66 1.86 16.55 -2.17
N LYS A 67 0.79 17.30 -2.41
CA LYS A 67 -0.53 16.75 -2.71
C LYS A 67 -0.76 16.64 -4.22
N LEU A 68 -1.36 15.53 -4.66
CA LEU A 68 -1.93 15.41 -5.98
C LEU A 68 -3.42 15.82 -5.91
N LEU A 69 -3.74 17.05 -6.27
CA LEU A 69 -5.11 17.57 -6.16
C LEU A 69 -5.99 17.11 -7.34
N HIS A 70 -7.12 16.50 -7.05
CA HIS A 70 -8.11 16.01 -8.03
C HIS A 70 -9.51 15.94 -7.40
N ASP A 71 -10.51 15.67 -8.24
CA ASP A 71 -11.92 15.54 -7.89
C ASP A 71 -12.50 14.13 -8.16
N MET A 72 -11.63 13.15 -8.35
CA MET A 72 -11.99 11.77 -8.68
C MET A 72 -12.06 10.88 -7.44
N ASP A 73 -12.88 9.83 -7.48
CA ASP A 73 -12.70 8.69 -6.58
C ASP A 73 -11.50 7.87 -7.05
N VAL A 74 -10.53 7.67 -6.17
CA VAL A 74 -9.24 7.07 -6.50
C VAL A 74 -8.95 5.91 -5.56
N LEU A 75 -8.40 4.85 -6.12
CA LEU A 75 -8.02 3.64 -5.40
C LEU A 75 -6.50 3.58 -5.17
N GLU A 76 -6.11 3.21 -3.96
CA GLU A 76 -4.77 2.74 -3.61
C GLU A 76 -4.78 1.23 -3.41
N ILE A 77 -3.73 0.56 -3.87
CA ILE A 77 -3.43 -0.83 -3.52
C ILE A 77 -1.98 -0.91 -3.06
N VAL A 78 -1.75 -1.35 -1.82
CA VAL A 78 -0.44 -1.24 -1.18
C VAL A 78 -0.29 -2.24 -0.03
N GLY A 79 0.91 -2.75 0.18
CA GLY A 79 1.29 -3.46 1.41
C GLY A 79 2.17 -2.57 2.29
N THR A 80 2.18 -2.84 3.59
CA THR A 80 3.10 -2.20 4.55
C THR A 80 4.56 -2.52 4.25
N GLY A 81 4.80 -3.64 3.59
CA GLY A 81 6.13 -4.23 3.48
C GLY A 81 6.63 -4.81 4.81
N GLY A 82 7.84 -5.35 4.78
CA GLY A 82 8.48 -5.86 5.99
C GLY A 82 7.90 -7.17 6.53
N ASP A 83 7.10 -7.86 5.78
CA ASP A 83 6.48 -9.16 6.08
C ASP A 83 7.50 -10.33 6.03
N GLY A 84 8.62 -10.15 5.31
CA GLY A 84 9.66 -11.15 5.13
C GLY A 84 9.35 -12.22 4.09
N SER A 85 8.23 -12.13 3.37
CA SER A 85 7.77 -13.11 2.37
C SER A 85 8.69 -13.18 1.15
N ASN A 86 9.38 -12.10 0.80
CA ASN A 86 10.11 -11.94 -0.46
C ASN A 86 9.24 -12.22 -1.71
N SER A 87 7.94 -11.93 -1.62
CA SER A 87 7.01 -12.08 -2.73
C SER A 87 7.40 -11.19 -3.92
N PHE A 88 6.96 -11.58 -5.13
CA PHE A 88 7.03 -10.66 -6.26
C PHE A 88 6.09 -9.47 -6.03
N ASN A 89 6.16 -8.45 -6.89
CA ASN A 89 5.40 -7.20 -6.71
C ASN A 89 3.91 -7.39 -7.03
N ILE A 90 3.18 -8.09 -6.14
CA ILE A 90 1.76 -8.46 -6.29
C ILE A 90 0.90 -7.21 -6.46
N SER A 91 0.92 -6.28 -5.51
CA SER A 91 0.09 -5.06 -5.55
C SER A 91 0.41 -4.18 -6.77
N THR A 92 1.69 -4.10 -7.19
CA THR A 92 2.08 -3.33 -8.38
C THR A 92 1.54 -3.97 -9.66
N THR A 93 1.62 -5.30 -9.80
CA THR A 93 1.06 -6.03 -10.93
C THR A 93 -0.47 -5.90 -10.94
N SER A 94 -1.11 -6.05 -9.78
CA SER A 94 -2.57 -5.90 -9.62
C SER A 94 -3.06 -4.49 -9.99
N SER A 95 -2.28 -3.44 -9.70
CA SER A 95 -2.65 -2.05 -10.04
C SER A 95 -2.89 -1.85 -11.54
N LEU A 96 -2.15 -2.56 -12.40
CA LEU A 96 -2.32 -2.53 -13.86
C LEU A 96 -3.62 -3.20 -14.30
N VAL A 97 -3.98 -4.31 -13.65
CA VAL A 97 -5.26 -5.02 -13.92
C VAL A 97 -6.44 -4.16 -13.47
N ILE A 98 -6.35 -3.54 -12.28
CA ILE A 98 -7.39 -2.65 -11.73
C ILE A 98 -7.62 -1.45 -12.67
N ALA A 99 -6.54 -0.81 -13.11
CA ALA A 99 -6.61 0.32 -14.03
C ALA A 99 -7.17 -0.08 -15.40
N ALA A 100 -6.88 -1.29 -15.89
CA ALA A 100 -7.50 -1.85 -17.11
C ALA A 100 -9.01 -2.05 -16.94
N GLY A 101 -9.48 -2.30 -15.72
CA GLY A 101 -10.91 -2.35 -15.34
C GLY A 101 -11.59 -0.97 -15.23
N GLY A 102 -10.89 0.10 -15.56
CA GLY A 102 -11.43 1.47 -15.56
C GLY A 102 -11.59 2.08 -14.16
N VAL A 103 -10.78 1.67 -13.21
CA VAL A 103 -10.67 2.29 -11.87
C VAL A 103 -9.46 3.20 -11.85
N PRO A 104 -9.60 4.49 -11.43
CA PRO A 104 -8.45 5.37 -11.25
C PRO A 104 -7.57 4.87 -10.09
N VAL A 105 -6.32 4.48 -10.37
CA VAL A 105 -5.36 3.98 -9.40
C VAL A 105 -4.22 4.98 -9.22
N ALA A 106 -4.11 5.58 -8.05
CA ALA A 106 -2.96 6.38 -7.65
C ALA A 106 -2.04 5.52 -6.78
N LYS A 107 -1.15 4.76 -7.41
CA LYS A 107 -0.26 3.88 -6.67
C LYS A 107 0.86 4.64 -6.01
N HIS A 108 0.85 4.68 -4.68
CA HIS A 108 1.95 5.20 -3.89
C HIS A 108 2.97 4.09 -3.60
N GLY A 109 4.24 4.40 -3.70
CA GLY A 109 5.26 3.38 -3.46
C GLY A 109 6.70 3.92 -3.42
N ASN A 110 7.61 3.05 -3.03
CA ASN A 110 9.02 3.38 -2.87
C ASN A 110 9.90 2.27 -3.47
N ARG A 111 11.23 2.50 -3.43
CA ARG A 111 12.23 1.47 -3.67
C ARG A 111 12.22 0.44 -2.54
N ALA A 112 12.80 -0.71 -2.80
CA ALA A 112 12.96 -1.77 -1.80
C ALA A 112 13.67 -1.24 -0.54
N ALA A 113 13.14 -1.61 0.64
CA ALA A 113 13.78 -1.36 1.92
C ALA A 113 14.43 -2.63 2.48
N SER A 114 13.74 -3.75 2.43
CA SER A 114 14.20 -5.06 2.93
C SER A 114 14.07 -6.18 1.89
N SER A 115 13.18 -6.04 0.91
CA SER A 115 13.02 -6.97 -0.23
C SER A 115 14.06 -6.71 -1.32
N LYS A 116 14.07 -7.56 -2.38
CA LYS A 116 14.96 -7.39 -3.53
C LYS A 116 14.44 -6.38 -4.56
N SER A 117 13.14 -6.07 -4.56
CA SER A 117 12.48 -5.20 -5.52
C SER A 117 11.28 -4.52 -4.90
N GLY A 118 11.29 -3.18 -4.81
CA GLY A 118 10.15 -2.36 -4.44
C GLY A 118 9.27 -2.02 -5.64
N ALA A 119 8.14 -1.35 -5.38
CA ALA A 119 7.22 -0.93 -6.44
C ALA A 119 7.90 -0.01 -7.49
N ALA A 120 8.74 0.93 -7.03
CA ALA A 120 9.48 1.82 -7.91
C ALA A 120 10.49 1.05 -8.78
N ASP A 121 11.18 0.06 -8.20
CA ASP A 121 12.23 -0.69 -8.89
C ASP A 121 11.64 -1.54 -10.03
N VAL A 122 10.53 -2.24 -9.78
CA VAL A 122 9.89 -3.04 -10.83
C VAL A 122 9.25 -2.18 -11.91
N LEU A 123 8.67 -1.03 -11.58
CA LEU A 123 8.10 -0.11 -12.58
C LEU A 123 9.18 0.48 -13.48
N GLU A 124 10.35 0.86 -12.95
CA GLU A 124 11.49 1.26 -13.78
C GLU A 124 11.97 0.11 -14.68
N ALA A 125 12.06 -1.11 -14.16
CA ALA A 125 12.42 -2.30 -14.96
C ALA A 125 11.41 -2.61 -16.07
N LEU A 126 10.12 -2.25 -15.87
CA LEU A 126 9.07 -2.33 -16.88
C LEU A 126 9.13 -1.17 -17.90
N GLY A 127 9.97 -0.16 -17.67
CA GLY A 127 10.14 1.00 -18.56
C GLY A 127 9.26 2.21 -18.20
N VAL A 128 8.59 2.22 -17.06
CA VAL A 128 7.78 3.35 -16.59
C VAL A 128 8.68 4.43 -15.99
N LYS A 129 8.49 5.69 -16.40
CA LYS A 129 9.13 6.85 -15.77
C LYS A 129 8.44 7.15 -14.43
N ILE A 130 9.16 6.92 -13.32
CA ILE A 130 8.61 7.02 -11.96
C ILE A 130 8.75 8.39 -11.31
N THR A 131 9.53 9.30 -11.88
CA THR A 131 9.89 10.61 -11.30
C THR A 131 9.11 11.77 -11.92
N LEU A 132 7.81 11.55 -12.15
CA LEU A 132 6.92 12.55 -12.73
C LEU A 132 6.57 13.67 -11.75
N GLU A 133 6.30 14.87 -12.27
CA GLU A 133 5.72 15.96 -11.50
C GLU A 133 4.23 15.68 -11.19
N PRO A 134 3.65 16.34 -10.14
CA PRO A 134 2.26 16.10 -9.79
C PRO A 134 1.27 16.31 -10.95
N GLU A 135 1.49 17.32 -11.78
CA GLU A 135 0.65 17.63 -12.96
C GLU A 135 0.73 16.53 -14.02
N GLU A 136 1.94 15.97 -14.25
CA GLU A 136 2.15 14.85 -15.17
C GLU A 136 1.45 13.59 -14.62
N SER A 137 1.60 13.33 -13.31
CA SER A 137 0.94 12.20 -12.63
C SER A 137 -0.59 12.32 -12.69
N LEU A 138 -1.13 13.54 -12.52
CA LEU A 138 -2.57 13.78 -12.63
C LEU A 138 -3.07 13.56 -14.07
N THR A 139 -2.30 13.96 -15.07
CA THR A 139 -2.62 13.71 -16.48
C THR A 139 -2.70 12.22 -16.77
N LEU A 140 -1.73 11.43 -16.30
CA LEU A 140 -1.78 9.96 -16.43
C LEU A 140 -3.01 9.36 -15.74
N LEU A 141 -3.30 9.79 -14.51
CA LEU A 141 -4.44 9.30 -13.77
C LEU A 141 -5.76 9.55 -14.50
N ARG A 142 -5.92 10.70 -15.14
CA ARG A 142 -7.10 11.07 -15.94
C ARG A 142 -7.17 10.33 -17.27
N ASP A 143 -6.05 10.26 -17.99
CA ASP A 143 -6.00 9.71 -19.34
C ASP A 143 -6.07 8.19 -19.40
N ILE A 144 -5.37 7.53 -18.47
CA ILE A 144 -5.17 6.07 -18.49
C ILE A 144 -5.51 5.38 -17.19
N ASN A 145 -6.14 6.05 -16.23
CA ASN A 145 -6.55 5.52 -14.93
C ASN A 145 -5.41 4.97 -14.06
N ILE A 146 -4.17 5.37 -14.27
CA ILE A 146 -3.06 4.95 -13.40
C ILE A 146 -1.97 5.99 -13.38
N CYS A 147 -1.45 6.27 -12.18
CA CYS A 147 -0.20 6.98 -11.98
C CYS A 147 0.62 6.33 -10.86
N PHE A 148 1.92 6.62 -10.82
CA PHE A 148 2.80 6.22 -9.74
C PHE A 148 3.29 7.44 -8.97
N LEU A 149 3.05 7.44 -7.66
CA LEU A 149 3.44 8.50 -6.74
C LEU A 149 4.68 8.06 -5.98
N PHE A 150 5.86 8.47 -6.46
CA PHE A 150 7.12 8.05 -5.90
C PHE A 150 7.35 8.71 -4.53
N ALA A 151 7.35 7.93 -3.46
CA ALA A 151 7.36 8.42 -2.07
C ALA A 151 8.48 9.43 -1.78
N GLN A 152 9.69 9.25 -2.34
CA GLN A 152 10.81 10.16 -2.12
C GLN A 152 10.56 11.57 -2.70
N LYS A 153 9.73 11.66 -3.75
CA LYS A 153 9.37 12.93 -4.38
C LYS A 153 8.24 13.64 -3.64
N TYR A 154 7.26 12.87 -3.18
CA TYR A 154 6.06 13.43 -2.53
C TYR A 154 6.25 13.68 -1.02
N HIS A 155 7.10 12.92 -0.33
CA HIS A 155 7.34 13.04 1.12
C HIS A 155 8.78 13.47 1.42
N THR A 156 9.18 14.65 0.94
CA THR A 156 10.53 15.18 1.10
C THR A 156 10.93 15.40 2.57
N ALA A 157 9.96 15.62 3.47
CA ALA A 157 10.17 15.73 4.91
C ALA A 157 10.72 14.45 5.56
N MET A 158 10.56 13.29 4.91
CA MET A 158 11.16 12.03 5.37
C MET A 158 12.69 12.07 5.51
N LYS A 159 13.37 13.01 4.84
CA LYS A 159 14.82 13.24 4.97
C LYS A 159 15.26 13.48 6.41
N TYR A 160 14.40 14.02 7.26
CA TYR A 160 14.74 14.31 8.66
C TYR A 160 14.74 13.06 9.53
N VAL A 161 13.84 12.10 9.26
CA VAL A 161 13.65 10.90 10.09
C VAL A 161 14.30 9.65 9.49
N ALA A 162 14.53 9.60 8.19
CA ALA A 162 15.08 8.42 7.51
C ALA A 162 16.44 7.95 8.07
N PRO A 163 17.42 8.84 8.40
CA PRO A 163 18.66 8.42 9.02
C PRO A 163 18.44 7.77 10.38
N VAL A 164 17.55 8.35 11.23
CA VAL A 164 17.21 7.81 12.54
C VAL A 164 16.58 6.43 12.44
N ARG A 165 15.62 6.24 11.54
CA ARG A 165 14.98 4.93 11.30
C ARG A 165 15.98 3.87 10.86
N LYS A 166 16.92 4.24 9.96
CA LYS A 166 17.97 3.35 9.48
C LYS A 166 18.89 2.90 10.60
N GLU A 167 19.27 3.81 11.49
CA GLU A 167 20.18 3.53 12.62
C GLU A 167 19.47 2.73 13.72
N LEU A 168 18.19 3.03 14.01
CA LEU A 168 17.40 2.27 14.98
C LEU A 168 17.23 0.81 14.57
N GLY A 169 17.03 0.50 13.30
CA GLY A 169 16.89 -0.87 12.79
C GLY A 169 15.70 -1.66 13.33
N ILE A 170 14.74 -1.01 14.00
CA ILE A 170 13.52 -1.61 14.53
C ILE A 170 12.28 -1.13 13.76
N ARG A 171 11.19 -1.86 13.90
CA ARG A 171 9.88 -1.38 13.44
C ARG A 171 9.40 -0.22 14.31
N THR A 172 8.82 0.79 13.66
CA THR A 172 8.24 1.97 14.30
C THR A 172 6.93 2.31 13.58
N VAL A 173 6.18 3.29 14.07
CA VAL A 173 4.97 3.79 13.44
C VAL A 173 5.16 4.09 11.93
N PHE A 174 6.35 4.50 11.50
CA PHE A 174 6.66 4.74 10.09
C PHE A 174 6.57 3.49 9.18
N ASN A 175 6.54 2.28 9.74
CA ASN A 175 6.34 1.06 8.95
C ASN A 175 4.90 0.90 8.48
N ILE A 176 3.94 1.57 9.11
CA ILE A 176 2.52 1.56 8.75
C ILE A 176 2.02 2.90 8.19
N LEU A 177 2.79 4.00 8.33
CA LEU A 177 2.38 5.31 7.83
C LEU A 177 2.48 5.46 6.32
N GLY A 178 3.34 4.69 5.65
CA GLY A 178 3.51 4.75 4.18
C GLY A 178 2.19 4.54 3.43
N PRO A 179 1.50 3.43 3.61
CA PRO A 179 0.17 3.18 3.04
C PRO A 179 -0.84 4.27 3.37
N LEU A 180 -0.89 4.71 4.62
CA LEU A 180 -1.82 5.71 5.13
C LEU A 180 -1.57 7.14 4.62
N SER A 181 -0.51 7.37 3.85
CA SER A 181 -0.05 8.71 3.46
C SER A 181 -0.09 8.96 1.96
N ASN A 182 -0.99 8.30 1.23
CA ASN A 182 -1.10 8.49 -0.22
C ASN A 182 -1.31 9.97 -0.59
N PRO A 183 -0.45 10.56 -1.44
CA PRO A 183 -0.51 11.96 -1.83
C PRO A 183 -1.77 12.37 -2.58
N ALA A 184 -2.45 11.43 -3.22
CA ALA A 184 -3.73 11.65 -3.89
C ALA A 184 -4.93 11.64 -2.91
N GLY A 185 -4.72 11.30 -1.64
CA GLY A 185 -5.83 11.19 -0.69
C GLY A 185 -6.85 10.14 -1.11
N ALA A 186 -6.37 8.97 -1.54
CA ALA A 186 -7.23 7.87 -2.01
C ALA A 186 -8.36 7.60 -1.02
N ASN A 187 -9.59 7.54 -1.53
CA ASN A 187 -10.81 7.28 -0.76
C ASN A 187 -11.32 5.84 -0.91
N MET A 188 -10.62 5.04 -1.71
CA MET A 188 -10.75 3.59 -1.82
C MET A 188 -9.38 2.95 -1.63
N GLU A 189 -9.28 1.89 -0.82
CA GLU A 189 -7.95 1.32 -0.52
C GLU A 189 -8.02 -0.19 -0.23
N LEU A 190 -7.09 -0.95 -0.81
CA LEU A 190 -6.75 -2.30 -0.40
C LEU A 190 -5.35 -2.26 0.22
N MET A 191 -5.28 -2.43 1.55
CA MET A 191 -4.04 -2.39 2.32
C MET A 191 -3.70 -3.77 2.88
N GLY A 192 -2.53 -4.29 2.54
CA GLY A 192 -1.96 -5.45 3.21
C GLY A 192 -1.09 -5.06 4.40
N VAL A 193 -1.11 -5.88 5.45
CA VAL A 193 -0.34 -5.66 6.68
C VAL A 193 0.55 -6.85 7.02
N TYR A 194 1.71 -6.57 7.66
CA TYR A 194 2.69 -7.59 8.05
C TYR A 194 2.33 -8.35 9.32
N ASP A 195 1.26 -7.95 10.02
CA ASP A 195 0.83 -8.54 11.31
C ASP A 195 -0.69 -8.53 11.38
N GLU A 196 -1.28 -9.67 11.74
CA GLU A 196 -2.74 -9.83 11.87
C GLU A 196 -3.36 -8.85 12.87
N LEU A 197 -2.64 -8.51 13.94
CA LEU A 197 -3.09 -7.57 14.97
C LEU A 197 -3.31 -6.14 14.45
N LEU A 198 -2.78 -5.82 13.26
CA LEU A 198 -2.96 -4.52 12.62
C LEU A 198 -4.22 -4.43 11.74
N VAL A 199 -4.88 -5.55 11.43
CA VAL A 199 -5.98 -5.61 10.46
C VAL A 199 -7.13 -4.69 10.88
N GLU A 200 -7.72 -4.90 12.05
CA GLU A 200 -8.85 -4.08 12.52
C GLU A 200 -8.46 -2.65 12.91
N PRO A 201 -7.34 -2.42 13.66
CA PRO A 201 -6.93 -1.06 13.99
C PRO A 201 -6.66 -0.19 12.76
N LEU A 202 -5.98 -0.72 11.73
CA LEU A 202 -5.69 0.07 10.54
C LEU A 202 -6.93 0.28 9.65
N ALA A 203 -7.92 -0.61 9.67
CA ALA A 203 -9.20 -0.34 9.03
C ALA A 203 -9.89 0.88 9.66
N GLN A 204 -9.87 1.03 10.98
CA GLN A 204 -10.41 2.20 11.67
C GLN A 204 -9.60 3.47 11.35
N VAL A 205 -8.27 3.37 11.33
CA VAL A 205 -7.39 4.49 10.94
C VAL A 205 -7.68 4.94 9.51
N MET A 206 -7.81 4.01 8.55
CA MET A 206 -8.15 4.32 7.16
C MET A 206 -9.49 5.08 7.07
N ALA A 207 -10.53 4.61 7.78
CA ALA A 207 -11.81 5.29 7.80
C ALA A 207 -11.72 6.70 8.42
N ASN A 208 -10.97 6.87 9.51
CA ASN A 208 -10.71 8.19 10.13
C ASN A 208 -9.98 9.14 9.16
N LEU A 209 -9.14 8.61 8.27
CA LEU A 209 -8.39 9.35 7.26
C LEU A 209 -9.17 9.59 5.96
N GLY A 210 -10.45 9.17 5.90
CA GLY A 210 -11.37 9.48 4.80
C GLY A 210 -11.55 8.37 3.75
N VAL A 211 -11.03 7.16 3.99
CA VAL A 211 -11.33 6.00 3.14
C VAL A 211 -12.79 5.61 3.35
N LYS A 212 -13.56 5.61 2.26
CA LYS A 212 -15.00 5.30 2.27
C LYS A 212 -15.29 3.82 2.07
N ARG A 213 -14.46 3.17 1.26
CA ARG A 213 -14.54 1.75 0.94
C ARG A 213 -13.13 1.18 0.88
N GLY A 214 -12.90 0.07 1.54
CA GLY A 214 -11.57 -0.53 1.55
C GLY A 214 -11.53 -1.86 2.27
N MET A 215 -10.35 -2.46 2.26
CA MET A 215 -10.04 -3.66 3.02
C MET A 215 -8.64 -3.54 3.60
N VAL A 216 -8.47 -3.97 4.84
CA VAL A 216 -7.17 -4.31 5.40
C VAL A 216 -7.05 -5.82 5.45
N VAL A 217 -5.96 -6.35 4.93
CA VAL A 217 -5.80 -7.80 4.71
C VAL A 217 -4.48 -8.31 5.27
N PHE A 218 -4.48 -9.57 5.70
CA PHE A 218 -3.30 -10.29 6.18
C PHE A 218 -3.37 -11.76 5.75
N GLY A 219 -2.47 -12.18 4.88
CA GLY A 219 -2.27 -13.59 4.54
C GLY A 219 -1.62 -14.34 5.71
N LYS A 220 -2.25 -15.43 6.18
CA LYS A 220 -1.83 -16.13 7.42
C LYS A 220 -0.43 -16.73 7.36
N GLU A 221 0.15 -16.91 6.21
CA GLU A 221 1.56 -17.24 6.01
C GLU A 221 2.52 -16.04 6.18
N LYS A 222 2.04 -14.92 6.74
CA LYS A 222 2.72 -13.64 6.92
C LYS A 222 2.95 -12.88 5.61
N LEU A 223 1.93 -12.81 4.78
CA LEU A 223 1.94 -12.05 3.55
C LEU A 223 1.09 -10.77 3.71
N ASP A 224 1.62 -9.63 3.35
CA ASP A 224 0.92 -8.35 3.35
C ASP A 224 0.12 -8.12 2.04
N GLU A 225 -0.60 -9.15 1.60
CA GLU A 225 -1.47 -9.20 0.43
C GLU A 225 -2.59 -10.23 0.65
N ILE A 226 -3.59 -10.28 -0.23
CA ILE A 226 -4.49 -11.43 -0.31
C ILE A 226 -3.71 -12.60 -0.89
N SER A 227 -3.66 -13.70 -0.14
CA SER A 227 -2.81 -14.84 -0.46
C SER A 227 -3.48 -15.87 -1.38
N ALA A 228 -2.72 -16.37 -2.35
CA ALA A 228 -3.07 -17.56 -3.13
C ALA A 228 -2.52 -18.86 -2.50
N CYS A 229 -1.87 -18.78 -1.33
CA CYS A 229 -1.19 -19.91 -0.71
C CYS A 229 -1.74 -20.25 0.68
N GLY A 230 -2.80 -19.57 1.12
CA GLY A 230 -3.43 -19.81 2.40
C GLY A 230 -4.61 -18.88 2.67
N PRO A 231 -5.22 -19.00 3.84
CA PRO A 231 -6.29 -18.12 4.26
C PRO A 231 -5.80 -16.68 4.45
N THR A 232 -6.67 -15.72 4.16
CA THR A 232 -6.43 -14.28 4.38
C THR A 232 -7.49 -13.73 5.31
N VAL A 233 -7.05 -13.09 6.40
CA VAL A 233 -7.93 -12.30 7.29
C VAL A 233 -8.21 -10.97 6.63
N VAL A 234 -9.47 -10.54 6.63
CA VAL A 234 -9.96 -9.31 6.02
C VAL A 234 -10.75 -8.50 7.04
N CYS A 235 -10.50 -7.20 7.11
CA CYS A 235 -11.43 -6.24 7.70
C CYS A 235 -11.89 -5.28 6.60
N GLU A 236 -13.14 -5.41 6.19
CA GLU A 236 -13.76 -4.58 5.15
C GLU A 236 -14.38 -3.32 5.74
N ILE A 237 -14.13 -2.19 5.08
CA ILE A 237 -14.72 -0.88 5.34
C ILE A 237 -15.77 -0.64 4.27
N ARG A 238 -17.04 -0.54 4.67
CA ARG A 238 -18.13 -0.27 3.75
C ARG A 238 -19.27 0.45 4.45
N ASP A 239 -19.80 1.50 3.83
CA ASP A 239 -20.98 2.25 4.30
C ASP A 239 -20.87 2.71 5.77
N GLY A 240 -19.63 3.05 6.20
CA GLY A 240 -19.32 3.48 7.58
C GLY A 240 -19.25 2.34 8.60
N GLY A 241 -19.39 1.09 8.18
CA GLY A 241 -19.25 -0.10 9.01
C GLY A 241 -17.96 -0.86 8.75
N PHE A 242 -17.66 -1.78 9.66
CA PHE A 242 -16.52 -2.70 9.59
C PHE A 242 -17.03 -4.14 9.69
N THR A 243 -16.52 -5.01 8.82
CA THR A 243 -16.85 -6.44 8.84
C THR A 243 -15.57 -7.25 8.70
N SER A 244 -15.29 -8.07 9.72
CA SER A 244 -14.13 -8.98 9.70
C SER A 244 -14.56 -10.37 9.26
N TYR A 245 -13.81 -10.98 8.35
CA TYR A 245 -14.02 -12.33 7.84
C TYR A 245 -12.71 -12.91 7.30
N GLU A 246 -12.76 -14.17 6.89
CA GLU A 246 -11.63 -14.87 6.28
C GLU A 246 -12.01 -15.32 4.87
N ILE A 247 -11.08 -15.23 3.94
CA ILE A 247 -11.21 -15.74 2.58
C ILE A 247 -10.07 -16.71 2.28
N THR A 248 -10.34 -17.66 1.37
CA THR A 248 -9.36 -18.65 0.92
C THR A 248 -9.33 -18.74 -0.62
N PRO A 249 -8.24 -19.24 -1.22
CA PRO A 249 -8.15 -19.41 -2.68
C PRO A 249 -9.27 -20.28 -3.25
N GLU A 250 -9.69 -21.31 -2.51
CA GLU A 250 -10.72 -22.27 -2.94
C GLU A 250 -12.10 -21.61 -3.13
N GLN A 251 -12.41 -20.55 -2.40
CA GLN A 251 -13.66 -19.78 -2.59
C GLN A 251 -13.73 -19.17 -4.00
N PHE A 252 -12.56 -18.92 -4.61
CA PHE A 252 -12.45 -18.42 -5.97
C PHE A 252 -12.16 -19.52 -6.99
N GLY A 253 -12.27 -20.80 -6.59
CA GLY A 253 -12.04 -21.95 -7.47
C GLY A 253 -10.56 -22.20 -7.80
N TYR A 254 -9.65 -21.66 -6.99
CA TYR A 254 -8.21 -21.91 -7.11
C TYR A 254 -7.76 -23.02 -6.18
N GLU A 255 -6.79 -23.81 -6.61
CA GLU A 255 -6.05 -24.68 -5.70
C GLU A 255 -5.09 -23.82 -4.86
N THR A 256 -5.00 -24.12 -3.55
CA THR A 256 -4.04 -23.49 -2.66
C THR A 256 -2.63 -23.80 -3.12
N GLY A 257 -1.87 -22.76 -3.45
CA GLY A 257 -0.47 -22.86 -3.86
C GLY A 257 0.48 -23.02 -2.66
N ARG A 258 1.76 -23.09 -2.95
CA ARG A 258 2.82 -23.08 -1.92
C ARG A 258 3.44 -21.70 -1.85
N THR A 259 3.84 -21.27 -0.66
CA THR A 259 4.41 -19.94 -0.39
C THR A 259 5.62 -19.62 -1.29
N GLU A 260 6.46 -20.63 -1.58
CA GLU A 260 7.62 -20.47 -2.45
C GLU A 260 7.24 -20.10 -3.88
N GLU A 261 6.04 -20.45 -4.33
CA GLU A 261 5.53 -20.11 -5.66
C GLU A 261 5.26 -18.62 -5.84
N LEU A 262 5.09 -17.86 -4.74
CA LEU A 262 4.93 -16.41 -4.78
C LEU A 262 6.26 -15.65 -4.74
N THR A 263 7.38 -16.35 -4.56
CA THR A 263 8.69 -15.72 -4.44
C THR A 263 9.02 -14.89 -5.69
N GLY A 264 9.51 -13.67 -5.44
CA GLY A 264 10.06 -12.77 -6.44
C GLY A 264 11.59 -12.81 -6.49
N GLY A 265 12.15 -11.91 -7.27
CA GLY A 265 13.59 -11.78 -7.48
C GLY A 265 14.06 -10.34 -7.59
N THR A 266 15.04 -10.11 -8.44
CA THR A 266 15.52 -8.77 -8.83
C THR A 266 14.40 -7.98 -9.52
N PRO A 267 14.53 -6.65 -9.67
CA PRO A 267 13.57 -5.85 -10.42
C PRO A 267 13.29 -6.38 -11.84
N GLN A 268 14.33 -6.86 -12.53
CA GLN A 268 14.21 -7.43 -13.87
C GLN A 268 13.43 -8.73 -13.87
N GLU A 269 13.74 -9.64 -12.94
CA GLU A 269 12.99 -10.90 -12.80
C GLU A 269 11.53 -10.65 -12.46
N ASN A 270 11.24 -9.69 -11.58
CA ASN A 270 9.87 -9.32 -11.23
C ASN A 270 9.13 -8.62 -12.39
N ALA A 271 9.84 -7.86 -13.23
CA ALA A 271 9.27 -7.29 -14.45
C ALA A 271 8.86 -8.40 -15.45
N GLU A 272 9.67 -9.45 -15.61
CA GLU A 272 9.30 -10.59 -16.46
C GLU A 272 8.12 -11.39 -15.86
N ILE A 273 8.08 -11.60 -14.54
CA ILE A 273 6.93 -12.20 -13.85
C ILE A 273 5.65 -11.37 -14.13
N THR A 274 5.72 -10.06 -13.94
CA THR A 274 4.60 -9.14 -14.21
C THR A 274 4.13 -9.27 -15.66
N LYS A 275 5.02 -9.22 -16.65
CA LYS A 275 4.66 -9.37 -18.06
C LYS A 275 4.04 -10.75 -18.35
N ALA A 276 4.58 -11.82 -17.77
CA ALA A 276 4.06 -13.18 -17.95
C ALA A 276 2.63 -13.34 -17.38
N ILE A 277 2.34 -12.65 -16.27
CA ILE A 277 0.98 -12.62 -15.72
C ILE A 277 0.06 -11.81 -16.64
N LEU A 278 0.44 -10.58 -17.00
CA LEU A 278 -0.40 -9.65 -17.75
C LEU A 278 -0.69 -10.12 -19.20
N ASN A 279 0.21 -10.90 -19.81
CA ASN A 279 0.00 -11.50 -21.13
C ASN A 279 -0.67 -12.89 -21.07
N GLY A 280 -0.99 -13.37 -19.87
CA GLY A 280 -1.69 -14.64 -19.65
C GLY A 280 -0.85 -15.90 -19.82
N THR A 281 0.48 -15.81 -19.91
CA THR A 281 1.35 -17.01 -20.01
C THR A 281 1.62 -17.66 -18.66
N GLU A 282 1.64 -16.88 -17.55
CA GLU A 282 1.64 -17.40 -16.17
C GLU A 282 0.22 -17.84 -15.78
N LYS A 283 0.06 -19.07 -15.27
CA LYS A 283 -1.24 -19.68 -14.91
C LYS A 283 -1.31 -20.14 -13.45
N GLY A 284 -0.18 -20.10 -12.73
CA GLY A 284 -0.06 -20.63 -11.37
C GLY A 284 -0.46 -19.65 -10.26
N ALA A 285 0.06 -19.91 -9.06
CA ALA A 285 -0.24 -19.15 -7.84
C ALA A 285 0.04 -17.65 -7.97
N LYS A 286 1.04 -17.23 -8.74
CA LYS A 286 1.34 -15.81 -8.99
C LYS A 286 0.17 -15.12 -9.70
N ARG A 287 -0.37 -15.72 -10.76
CA ARG A 287 -1.55 -15.19 -11.46
C ARG A 287 -2.76 -15.15 -10.53
N ASN A 288 -2.99 -16.21 -9.76
CA ASN A 288 -4.10 -16.29 -8.82
C ASN A 288 -4.03 -15.18 -7.76
N ALA A 289 -2.86 -14.95 -7.19
CA ALA A 289 -2.65 -13.84 -6.23
C ALA A 289 -2.99 -12.48 -6.86
N VAL A 290 -2.55 -12.21 -8.08
CA VAL A 290 -2.90 -10.97 -8.80
C VAL A 290 -4.41 -10.88 -9.05
N CYS A 291 -5.05 -11.97 -9.48
CA CYS A 291 -6.50 -11.98 -9.73
C CYS A 291 -7.30 -11.72 -8.44
N MET A 292 -6.88 -12.32 -7.31
CA MET A 292 -7.55 -12.12 -6.01
C MET A 292 -7.39 -10.68 -5.50
N ASN A 293 -6.18 -10.13 -5.54
CA ASN A 293 -5.91 -8.75 -5.10
C ASN A 293 -6.57 -7.72 -6.02
N ALA A 294 -6.45 -7.88 -7.34
CA ALA A 294 -7.12 -7.01 -8.31
C ALA A 294 -8.64 -7.14 -8.24
N GLY A 295 -9.15 -8.35 -8.07
CA GLY A 295 -10.58 -8.63 -7.93
C GLY A 295 -11.18 -7.97 -6.70
N ALA A 296 -10.51 -8.06 -5.55
CA ALA A 296 -10.94 -7.37 -4.33
C ALA A 296 -10.96 -5.84 -4.53
N ALA A 297 -9.96 -5.28 -5.18
CA ALA A 297 -9.92 -3.86 -5.49
C ALA A 297 -11.01 -3.42 -6.47
N LEU A 298 -11.33 -4.24 -7.48
CA LEU A 298 -12.45 -4.00 -8.39
C LEU A 298 -13.81 -4.04 -7.66
N TYR A 299 -13.96 -4.95 -6.69
CA TYR A 299 -15.14 -4.98 -5.81
C TYR A 299 -15.20 -3.73 -4.91
N ILE A 300 -14.11 -3.34 -4.28
CA ILE A 300 -14.01 -2.10 -3.49
C ILE A 300 -14.44 -0.90 -4.33
N ALA A 301 -13.99 -0.82 -5.58
CA ALA A 301 -14.34 0.26 -6.50
C ALA A 301 -15.77 0.17 -7.08
N GLY A 302 -16.55 -0.84 -6.71
CA GLY A 302 -17.94 -1.03 -7.19
C GLY A 302 -18.04 -1.45 -8.65
N LYS A 303 -16.97 -1.99 -9.25
CA LYS A 303 -17.00 -2.55 -10.61
C LYS A 303 -17.56 -3.97 -10.63
N ALA A 304 -17.61 -4.61 -9.47
CA ALA A 304 -18.20 -5.93 -9.27
C ALA A 304 -19.08 -5.93 -8.01
N GLU A 305 -20.13 -6.74 -8.00
CA GLU A 305 -21.09 -6.81 -6.88
C GLU A 305 -20.58 -7.72 -5.74
N THR A 306 -19.72 -8.69 -6.04
CA THR A 306 -19.11 -9.62 -5.07
C THR A 306 -17.62 -9.75 -5.31
N LEU A 307 -16.89 -10.27 -4.31
CA LEU A 307 -15.45 -10.58 -4.45
C LEU A 307 -15.19 -11.56 -5.59
N GLU A 308 -16.01 -12.61 -5.70
CA GLU A 308 -15.90 -13.63 -6.75
C GLU A 308 -16.08 -13.00 -8.15
N ALA A 309 -17.08 -12.13 -8.30
CA ALA A 309 -17.30 -11.41 -9.56
C ALA A 309 -16.11 -10.51 -9.91
N GLY A 310 -15.51 -9.86 -8.90
CA GLY A 310 -14.30 -9.06 -9.06
C GLY A 310 -13.12 -9.89 -9.52
N VAL A 311 -12.91 -11.08 -8.94
CA VAL A 311 -11.85 -12.02 -9.35
C VAL A 311 -12.07 -12.49 -10.79
N ARG A 312 -13.30 -12.87 -11.17
CA ARG A 312 -13.62 -13.23 -12.56
C ARG A 312 -13.36 -12.08 -13.53
N MET A 313 -13.68 -10.85 -13.14
CA MET A 313 -13.38 -9.66 -13.94
C MET A 313 -11.85 -9.47 -14.11
N ALA A 314 -11.06 -9.65 -13.07
CA ALA A 314 -9.60 -9.56 -13.14
C ALA A 314 -9.01 -10.62 -14.09
N GLU A 315 -9.50 -11.87 -14.03
CA GLU A 315 -9.11 -12.94 -14.97
C GLU A 315 -9.40 -12.54 -16.41
N GLN A 316 -10.60 -12.01 -16.70
CA GLN A 316 -10.99 -11.58 -18.03
C GLN A 316 -10.12 -10.46 -18.57
N LEU A 317 -9.73 -9.47 -17.73
CA LEU A 317 -8.87 -8.35 -18.09
C LEU A 317 -7.44 -8.80 -18.45
N ILE A 318 -6.98 -9.88 -17.81
CA ILE A 318 -5.70 -10.52 -18.17
C ILE A 318 -5.85 -11.32 -19.46
N ASP A 319 -6.85 -12.21 -19.54
CA ASP A 319 -7.00 -13.18 -20.63
C ASP A 319 -7.35 -12.51 -21.98
N ASN A 320 -8.01 -11.36 -21.97
CA ASN A 320 -8.30 -10.57 -23.17
C ASN A 320 -7.19 -9.56 -23.56
N GLY A 321 -6.08 -9.52 -22.81
CA GLY A 321 -4.93 -8.66 -23.08
C GLY A 321 -5.09 -7.19 -22.63
N ALA A 322 -6.21 -6.81 -22.00
CA ALA A 322 -6.44 -5.42 -21.55
C ALA A 322 -5.42 -4.98 -20.50
N ALA A 323 -5.04 -5.88 -19.58
CA ALA A 323 -4.05 -5.60 -18.55
C ALA A 323 -2.64 -5.37 -19.14
N MET A 324 -2.23 -6.16 -20.14
CA MET A 324 -0.96 -5.95 -20.83
C MET A 324 -0.95 -4.64 -21.62
N LYS A 325 -2.04 -4.34 -22.33
CA LYS A 325 -2.20 -3.05 -23.01
C LYS A 325 -2.11 -1.87 -22.06
N LYS A 326 -2.64 -2.00 -20.83
CA LYS A 326 -2.53 -0.96 -19.79
C LYS A 326 -1.08 -0.68 -19.40
N LEU A 327 -0.26 -1.72 -19.24
CA LEU A 327 1.18 -1.56 -19.02
C LEU A 327 1.85 -0.81 -20.18
N GLU A 328 1.57 -1.20 -21.43
CA GLU A 328 2.13 -0.54 -22.61
C GLU A 328 1.74 0.94 -22.68
N GLU A 329 0.46 1.27 -22.42
CA GLU A 329 -0.01 2.66 -22.33
C GLU A 329 0.73 3.43 -21.23
N PHE A 330 0.92 2.82 -20.06
CA PHE A 330 1.61 3.47 -18.95
C PHE A 330 3.07 3.76 -19.28
N VAL A 331 3.78 2.80 -19.90
CA VAL A 331 5.17 3.00 -20.36
C VAL A 331 5.24 4.14 -21.35
N VAL A 332 4.41 4.13 -22.41
CA VAL A 332 4.41 5.17 -23.45
C VAL A 332 4.08 6.54 -22.88
N LYS A 333 2.98 6.65 -22.14
CA LYS A 333 2.48 7.92 -21.61
C LYS A 333 3.35 8.53 -20.53
N SER A 334 4.00 7.72 -19.69
CA SER A 334 4.92 8.22 -18.65
C SER A 334 6.23 8.77 -19.23
N ASN A 335 6.62 8.38 -20.44
CA ASN A 335 7.83 8.85 -21.12
C ASN A 335 7.56 9.95 -22.18
N ALA A 336 6.31 10.31 -22.39
CA ALA A 336 5.92 11.39 -23.29
C ALA A 336 6.05 12.76 -22.58
#